data_eed7fa3cb332c5348554a62f79f8bea8
#
_entry.id   eed7fa3cb332c5348554a62f79f8bea8
#
_cell.length_a   1.000
_cell.length_b   1.000
_cell.length_c   1.000
_cell.angle_alpha   90.00
_cell.angle_beta   90.00
_cell.angle_gamma   90.00
#
_symmetry.space_group_name_H-M   'P 1'
#
loop_
_entity.id
_entity.type
_entity.pdbx_description
1 polymer ?
#
loop_
_entity_poly.entity_id
_entity_poly.type
_entity_poly.pdbx_seq_one_letter_code
_entity_poly.pdbx_strand_id
1 'polypeptide(L)'
;MAHDAFHFPTKEGFTFRMSEEKRSDHELIEATKNGDESAFTEIVTRYKSPLTNYLYRFLNDYEEAVDLAQETFVRVYFAIDRYHTQFAFSTYIYRIATNLAISEIRRRKRRRLFSISGLLAGEKDEATEFEIPDDRALPEDELLDSERDTQIARAIAALPEKYRIPIILRDIQGRSYEEVSEVMDLGLGTTKSRISRGRALLKEKLQEYLR
;
A
#
# COMPACT_ATOMS: atom_id res chain seq x y z
N MET A 1 34.39 23.83 64.10
CA MET A 1 34.23 24.27 62.71
C MET A 1 34.02 23.03 61.88
N ALA A 2 32.77 22.77 61.51
CA ALA A 2 32.35 21.58 60.78
C ALA A 2 32.47 21.86 59.28
N HIS A 3 33.14 20.96 58.56
CA HIS A 3 33.09 20.88 57.12
C HIS A 3 32.08 19.83 56.73
N ASP A 4 30.91 20.27 56.28
CA ASP A 4 29.91 19.44 55.62
C ASP A 4 30.41 19.03 54.24
N ALA A 5 30.72 17.75 54.10
CA ALA A 5 30.99 17.13 52.81
C ALA A 5 29.67 16.77 52.16
N PHE A 6 29.27 17.51 51.11
CA PHE A 6 28.18 17.16 50.26
C PHE A 6 28.44 15.84 49.52
N HIS A 7 27.66 14.84 49.84
CA HIS A 7 27.72 13.52 49.20
C HIS A 7 26.77 13.53 47.98
N PHE A 8 27.35 13.51 46.76
CA PHE A 8 26.56 13.28 45.53
C PHE A 8 26.19 11.81 45.40
N PRO A 9 24.93 11.44 45.17
CA PRO A 9 24.58 10.07 44.90
C PRO A 9 25.15 9.64 43.55
N THR A 10 25.96 8.59 43.57
CA THR A 10 26.46 7.86 42.40
C THR A 10 25.27 7.35 41.57
N LYS A 11 25.22 7.73 40.30
CA LYS A 11 24.26 7.25 39.32
C LYS A 11 24.58 5.79 38.97
N GLU A 12 24.06 4.86 39.74
CA GLU A 12 23.92 3.47 39.30
C GLU A 12 22.56 3.32 38.59
N GLY A 13 22.59 2.76 37.39
CA GLY A 13 21.41 2.21 36.74
C GLY A 13 20.83 2.98 35.55
N PHE A 14 21.65 3.63 34.73
CA PHE A 14 21.20 3.95 33.37
C PHE A 14 21.58 2.76 32.46
N THR A 15 20.76 1.73 32.46
CA THR A 15 20.79 0.70 31.42
C THR A 15 20.44 1.38 30.11
N PHE A 16 21.45 1.67 29.32
CA PHE A 16 21.29 2.05 27.92
C PHE A 16 20.54 0.89 27.27
N ARG A 17 19.24 1.05 27.08
CA ARG A 17 18.46 0.16 26.20
C ARG A 17 19.11 0.30 24.84
N MET A 18 19.98 -0.65 24.50
CA MET A 18 20.43 -0.82 23.13
C MET A 18 19.16 -0.82 22.28
N SER A 19 19.05 0.13 21.38
CA SER A 19 18.03 0.09 20.33
C SER A 19 18.14 -1.30 19.72
N GLU A 20 17.09 -2.12 19.88
CA GLU A 20 16.99 -3.41 19.18
C GLU A 20 17.25 -3.10 17.71
N GLU A 21 18.38 -3.55 17.18
CA GLU A 21 18.71 -3.43 15.77
C GLU A 21 17.57 -4.15 15.03
N LYS A 22 16.80 -3.37 14.29
CA LYS A 22 15.61 -3.86 13.59
C LYS A 22 16.06 -4.87 12.55
N ARG A 23 15.75 -6.14 12.75
CA ARG A 23 16.11 -7.23 11.83
C ARG A 23 15.74 -6.83 10.39
N SER A 24 16.60 -7.13 9.44
CA SER A 24 16.33 -6.93 8.01
C SER A 24 15.23 -7.90 7.54
N ASP A 25 14.58 -7.57 6.43
CA ASP A 25 13.59 -8.48 5.84
C ASP A 25 14.19 -9.85 5.49
N HIS A 26 15.46 -9.87 5.09
CA HIS A 26 16.16 -11.13 4.79
C HIS A 26 16.32 -11.99 6.03
N GLU A 27 16.77 -11.43 7.15
CA GLU A 27 16.91 -12.14 8.42
C GLU A 27 15.56 -12.67 8.92
N LEU A 28 14.49 -11.89 8.79
CA LEU A 28 13.13 -12.31 9.15
C LEU A 28 12.64 -13.48 8.31
N ILE A 29 12.91 -13.45 7.01
CA ILE A 29 12.51 -14.52 6.09
C ILE A 29 13.26 -15.80 6.40
N GLU A 30 14.58 -15.74 6.57
CA GLU A 30 15.37 -16.93 6.91
C GLU A 30 14.98 -17.50 8.29
N ALA A 31 14.71 -16.65 9.29
CA ALA A 31 14.19 -17.10 10.56
C ALA A 31 12.82 -17.79 10.41
N THR A 32 11.92 -17.21 9.60
CA THR A 32 10.60 -17.81 9.33
C THR A 32 10.72 -19.17 8.64
N LYS A 33 11.61 -19.32 7.65
CA LYS A 33 11.88 -20.61 6.98
C LYS A 33 12.39 -21.65 7.97
N ASN A 34 13.12 -21.24 9.00
CA ASN A 34 13.62 -22.09 10.08
C ASN A 34 12.58 -22.35 11.19
N GLY A 35 11.32 -21.92 11.02
CA GLY A 35 10.22 -22.17 11.94
C GLY A 35 10.03 -21.12 13.04
N ASP A 36 10.68 -19.95 12.97
CA ASP A 36 10.44 -18.83 13.88
C ASP A 36 9.16 -18.08 13.49
N GLU A 37 8.04 -18.43 14.10
CA GLU A 37 6.75 -17.76 13.88
C GLU A 37 6.77 -16.28 14.31
N SER A 38 7.62 -15.93 15.27
CA SER A 38 7.75 -14.52 15.71
C SER A 38 8.36 -13.64 14.63
N ALA A 39 9.25 -14.18 13.82
CA ALA A 39 9.83 -13.49 12.68
C ALA A 39 8.78 -13.16 11.61
N PHE A 40 7.85 -14.08 11.33
CA PHE A 40 6.75 -13.80 10.43
C PHE A 40 5.78 -12.77 11.00
N THR A 41 5.50 -12.82 12.30
CA THR A 41 4.69 -11.80 12.98
C THR A 41 5.29 -10.41 12.84
N GLU A 42 6.62 -10.27 12.91
CA GLU A 42 7.32 -9.00 12.67
C GLU A 42 7.17 -8.55 11.21
N ILE A 43 7.26 -9.46 10.23
CA ILE A 43 6.98 -9.16 8.81
C ILE A 43 5.56 -8.61 8.66
N VAL A 44 4.56 -9.28 9.23
CA VAL A 44 3.16 -8.84 9.17
C VAL A 44 3.02 -7.45 9.79
N THR A 45 3.58 -7.22 10.97
CA THR A 45 3.54 -5.91 11.66
C THR A 45 4.15 -4.81 10.82
N ARG A 46 5.30 -5.07 10.15
CA ARG A 46 6.01 -4.12 9.29
C ARG A 46 5.23 -3.74 8.04
N TYR A 47 4.58 -4.70 7.42
CA TYR A 47 3.94 -4.54 6.11
C TYR A 47 2.43 -4.33 6.14
N LYS A 48 1.73 -4.62 7.25
CA LYS A 48 0.27 -4.55 7.35
C LYS A 48 -0.28 -3.20 6.89
N SER A 49 0.11 -2.11 7.56
CA SER A 49 -0.43 -0.78 7.24
C SER A 49 -0.01 -0.27 5.86
N PRO A 50 1.28 -0.34 5.45
CA PRO A 50 1.69 0.05 4.10
C PRO A 50 0.96 -0.72 3.00
N LEU A 51 0.74 -2.03 3.19
CA LEU A 51 0.10 -2.88 2.20
C LEU A 51 -1.40 -2.62 2.12
N THR A 52 -2.08 -2.47 3.27
CA THR A 52 -3.51 -2.11 3.32
C THR A 52 -3.75 -0.76 2.65
N ASN A 53 -2.93 0.26 2.96
CA ASN A 53 -3.03 1.58 2.34
C ASN A 53 -2.79 1.52 0.82
N TYR A 54 -1.83 0.71 0.37
CA TYR A 54 -1.60 0.48 -1.05
C TYR A 54 -2.82 -0.12 -1.73
N LEU A 55 -3.38 -1.20 -1.18
CA LEU A 55 -4.55 -1.88 -1.71
C LEU A 55 -5.80 -0.99 -1.68
N TYR A 56 -5.99 -0.20 -0.63
CA TYR A 56 -7.08 0.77 -0.53
C TYR A 56 -7.04 1.79 -1.68
N ARG A 57 -5.88 2.37 -1.99
CA ARG A 57 -5.72 3.28 -3.14
C ARG A 57 -6.08 2.64 -4.48
N PHE A 58 -6.05 1.32 -4.52
CA PHE A 58 -6.35 0.51 -5.70
C PHE A 58 -7.83 0.20 -5.84
N LEU A 59 -8.43 -0.24 -4.74
CA LEU A 59 -9.79 -0.80 -4.69
C LEU A 59 -10.82 0.26 -4.32
N ASN A 60 -10.41 1.30 -3.62
CA ASN A 60 -11.26 2.31 -2.98
C ASN A 60 -12.34 1.67 -2.08
N ASP A 61 -11.94 0.63 -1.36
CA ASP A 61 -12.76 -0.16 -0.46
C ASP A 61 -11.84 -0.68 0.64
N TYR A 62 -12.01 -0.15 1.86
CA TYR A 62 -11.10 -0.42 2.97
C TYR A 62 -11.24 -1.84 3.49
N GLU A 63 -12.46 -2.36 3.60
CA GLU A 63 -12.69 -3.71 4.09
C GLU A 63 -12.04 -4.73 3.15
N GLU A 64 -12.25 -4.58 1.86
CA GLU A 64 -11.62 -5.45 0.88
C GLU A 64 -10.09 -5.26 0.81
N ALA A 65 -9.59 -4.05 1.03
CA ALA A 65 -8.14 -3.83 1.13
C ALA A 65 -7.52 -4.57 2.32
N VAL A 66 -8.21 -4.61 3.47
CA VAL A 66 -7.80 -5.39 4.64
C VAL A 66 -7.83 -6.89 4.33
N ASP A 67 -8.89 -7.38 3.71
CA ASP A 67 -9.02 -8.80 3.34
C ASP A 67 -7.94 -9.25 2.37
N LEU A 68 -7.66 -8.45 1.33
CA LEU A 68 -6.60 -8.77 0.38
C LEU A 68 -5.20 -8.62 0.98
N ALA A 69 -5.00 -7.74 1.96
CA ALA A 69 -3.74 -7.68 2.69
C ALA A 69 -3.53 -8.96 3.52
N GLN A 70 -4.56 -9.45 4.21
CA GLN A 70 -4.50 -10.71 4.95
C GLN A 70 -4.23 -11.90 4.00
N GLU A 71 -4.96 -12.00 2.91
CA GLU A 71 -4.76 -13.03 1.88
C GLU A 71 -3.34 -12.98 1.31
N THR A 72 -2.77 -11.77 1.15
CA THR A 72 -1.38 -11.59 0.72
C THR A 72 -0.42 -12.23 1.71
N PHE A 73 -0.58 -11.98 3.03
CA PHE A 73 0.28 -12.58 4.05
C PHE A 73 0.14 -14.10 4.09
N VAL A 74 -1.07 -14.62 3.97
CA VAL A 74 -1.30 -16.07 3.89
C VAL A 74 -0.52 -16.67 2.71
N ARG A 75 -0.62 -16.07 1.52
CA ARG A 75 0.12 -16.54 0.33
C ARG A 75 1.64 -16.41 0.49
N VAL A 76 2.11 -15.34 1.09
CA VAL A 76 3.53 -15.17 1.41
C VAL A 76 4.00 -16.27 2.33
N TYR A 77 3.27 -16.55 3.41
CA TYR A 77 3.63 -17.60 4.37
C TYR A 77 3.78 -18.97 3.71
N PHE A 78 2.79 -19.40 2.93
CA PHE A 78 2.83 -20.70 2.24
C PHE A 78 3.84 -20.77 1.07
N ALA A 79 4.30 -19.64 0.58
CA ALA A 79 5.26 -19.59 -0.53
C ALA A 79 6.66 -19.13 -0.09
N ILE A 80 6.89 -18.91 1.23
CA ILE A 80 8.12 -18.29 1.73
C ILE A 80 9.37 -19.12 1.41
N ASP A 81 9.25 -20.44 1.39
CA ASP A 81 10.36 -21.37 1.03
C ASP A 81 10.79 -21.21 -0.43
N ARG A 82 9.90 -20.75 -1.30
CA ARG A 82 10.15 -20.50 -2.72
C ARG A 82 10.64 -19.10 -3.01
N TYR A 83 10.67 -18.25 -1.99
CA TYR A 83 11.20 -16.90 -2.15
C TYR A 83 12.72 -16.95 -2.32
N HIS A 84 13.21 -16.42 -3.44
CA HIS A 84 14.62 -16.25 -3.75
C HIS A 84 14.99 -14.77 -3.78
N THR A 85 16.16 -14.45 -3.24
CA THR A 85 16.64 -13.09 -2.97
C THR A 85 17.01 -12.25 -4.21
N GLN A 86 16.51 -12.60 -5.39
CA GLN A 86 16.80 -11.87 -6.62
C GLN A 86 16.27 -10.42 -6.58
N PHE A 87 15.18 -10.19 -5.83
CA PHE A 87 14.57 -8.89 -5.60
C PHE A 87 14.32 -8.67 -4.11
N ALA A 88 14.18 -7.40 -3.69
CA ALA A 88 13.80 -7.08 -2.33
C ALA A 88 12.48 -7.75 -1.95
N PHE A 89 12.36 -8.20 -0.70
CA PHE A 89 11.12 -8.82 -0.21
C PHE A 89 9.89 -7.92 -0.39
N SER A 90 10.10 -6.62 -0.22
CA SER A 90 9.04 -5.65 -0.49
C SER A 90 8.50 -5.76 -1.92
N THR A 91 9.34 -5.96 -2.93
CA THR A 91 8.90 -6.16 -4.32
C THR A 91 8.07 -7.43 -4.46
N TYR A 92 8.48 -8.52 -3.80
CA TYR A 92 7.76 -9.80 -3.82
C TYR A 92 6.37 -9.70 -3.20
N ILE A 93 6.25 -9.13 -2.00
CA ILE A 93 4.94 -9.00 -1.32
C ILE A 93 3.99 -8.07 -2.09
N TYR A 94 4.49 -6.95 -2.64
CA TYR A 94 3.69 -6.05 -3.46
C TYR A 94 3.25 -6.70 -4.79
N ARG A 95 4.05 -7.58 -5.38
CA ARG A 95 3.67 -8.37 -6.56
C ARG A 95 2.48 -9.28 -6.26
N ILE A 96 2.51 -10.01 -5.14
CA ILE A 96 1.39 -10.87 -4.72
C ILE A 96 0.12 -10.03 -4.49
N ALA A 97 0.23 -8.94 -3.74
CA ALA A 97 -0.89 -8.03 -3.46
C ALA A 97 -1.49 -7.43 -4.74
N THR A 98 -0.63 -6.98 -5.67
CA THR A 98 -1.06 -6.42 -6.95
C THR A 98 -1.84 -7.44 -7.77
N ASN A 99 -1.37 -8.69 -7.85
CA ASN A 99 -2.04 -9.74 -8.59
C ASN A 99 -3.41 -10.09 -8.00
N LEU A 100 -3.53 -10.08 -6.67
CA LEU A 100 -4.81 -10.25 -5.97
C LEU A 100 -5.77 -9.12 -6.30
N ALA A 101 -5.31 -7.87 -6.18
CA ALA A 101 -6.13 -6.69 -6.46
C ALA A 101 -6.61 -6.64 -7.92
N ILE A 102 -5.74 -6.95 -8.89
CA ILE A 102 -6.12 -7.05 -10.31
C ILE A 102 -7.17 -8.13 -10.51
N SER A 103 -7.02 -9.28 -9.88
CA SER A 103 -7.97 -10.39 -9.97
C SER A 103 -9.32 -9.99 -9.41
N GLU A 104 -9.36 -9.25 -8.29
CA GLU A 104 -10.57 -8.75 -7.66
C GLU A 104 -11.28 -7.70 -8.54
N ILE A 105 -10.55 -6.72 -9.07
CA ILE A 105 -11.09 -5.72 -9.98
C ILE A 105 -11.74 -6.40 -11.20
N ARG A 106 -11.08 -7.42 -11.78
CA ARG A 106 -11.63 -8.19 -12.90
C ARG A 106 -12.86 -8.98 -12.49
N ARG A 107 -12.90 -9.53 -11.26
CA ARG A 107 -14.06 -10.22 -10.69
C ARG A 107 -15.25 -9.28 -10.54
N ARG A 108 -15.04 -8.08 -9.95
CA ARG A 108 -16.08 -7.03 -9.80
C ARG A 108 -16.63 -6.58 -11.16
N LYS A 109 -15.74 -6.35 -12.13
CA LYS A 109 -16.15 -5.96 -13.50
C LYS A 109 -17.01 -7.03 -14.17
N ARG A 110 -16.66 -8.30 -14.05
CA ARG A 110 -17.47 -9.39 -14.57
C ARG A 110 -18.86 -9.46 -13.90
N ARG A 111 -18.90 -9.38 -12.56
CA ARG A 111 -20.19 -9.38 -11.83
C ARG A 111 -21.10 -8.24 -12.30
N ARG A 112 -20.59 -7.03 -12.46
CA ARG A 112 -21.34 -5.88 -12.99
C ARG A 112 -21.89 -6.16 -14.40
N LEU A 113 -21.08 -6.71 -15.29
CA LEU A 113 -21.53 -7.07 -16.64
C LEU A 113 -22.63 -8.12 -16.63
N PHE A 114 -22.54 -9.13 -15.78
CA PHE A 114 -23.60 -10.15 -15.64
C PHE A 114 -24.85 -9.58 -14.99
N SER A 115 -24.75 -8.70 -14.02
CA SER A 115 -25.89 -7.98 -13.43
C SER A 115 -26.57 -7.09 -14.45
N ILE A 116 -25.81 -6.34 -15.28
CA ILE A 116 -26.38 -5.47 -16.32
C ILE A 116 -27.05 -6.32 -17.44
N SER A 117 -26.49 -7.47 -17.81
CA SER A 117 -27.15 -8.36 -18.82
C SER A 117 -28.39 -9.01 -18.28
N GLY A 118 -28.53 -9.18 -16.94
CA GLY A 118 -29.79 -9.60 -16.29
C GLY A 118 -30.79 -8.44 -16.08
N LEU A 119 -30.33 -7.21 -16.07
CA LEU A 119 -31.08 -5.97 -15.84
C LEU A 119 -31.42 -5.21 -17.15
N LEU A 120 -31.05 -5.69 -18.32
CA LEU A 120 -31.48 -5.12 -19.60
C LEU A 120 -33.02 -5.21 -19.82
N ALA A 121 -33.76 -5.50 -18.73
CA ALA A 121 -35.22 -5.37 -18.62
C ALA A 121 -35.67 -4.15 -17.79
N GLY A 122 -34.80 -3.25 -17.33
CA GLY A 122 -35.23 -2.06 -16.60
C GLY A 122 -34.12 -1.39 -15.80
N GLU A 123 -33.99 -0.10 -16.07
CA GLU A 123 -33.35 0.96 -15.26
C GLU A 123 -31.86 1.16 -15.37
N LYS A 124 -31.54 2.39 -15.81
CA LYS A 124 -30.26 3.02 -15.81
C LYS A 124 -29.83 3.23 -14.35
N ASP A 125 -28.76 2.54 -13.91
CA ASP A 125 -28.08 2.89 -12.68
C ASP A 125 -27.05 3.98 -12.97
N GLU A 126 -27.28 5.12 -12.31
CA GLU A 126 -26.37 6.27 -12.24
C GLU A 126 -25.00 5.84 -11.66
N ALA A 127 -23.98 6.46 -12.18
CA ALA A 127 -22.63 6.34 -11.66
C ALA A 127 -22.64 6.63 -10.15
N THR A 128 -22.35 5.64 -9.33
CA THR A 128 -22.27 5.81 -7.88
C THR A 128 -21.12 6.77 -7.57
N GLU A 129 -21.49 7.98 -7.17
CA GLU A 129 -20.60 8.99 -6.60
C GLU A 129 -19.95 8.40 -5.35
N PHE A 130 -18.62 8.52 -5.27
CA PHE A 130 -17.86 8.00 -4.13
C PHE A 130 -18.06 8.94 -2.95
N GLU A 131 -18.84 8.55 -1.96
CA GLU A 131 -18.81 9.16 -0.64
C GLU A 131 -17.60 8.62 0.12
N ILE A 132 -16.67 9.51 0.45
CA ILE A 132 -15.62 9.26 1.44
C ILE A 132 -16.23 9.70 2.78
N PRO A 133 -16.32 8.80 3.79
CA PRO A 133 -16.74 9.24 5.11
C PRO A 133 -15.64 10.15 5.69
N ASP A 134 -15.92 11.43 5.78
CA ASP A 134 -15.09 12.38 6.49
C ASP A 134 -15.76 12.64 7.85
N ASP A 135 -15.15 12.15 8.91
CA ASP A 135 -15.60 12.42 10.28
C ASP A 135 -14.40 12.84 11.16
N ARG A 136 -13.76 13.97 10.77
CA ARG A 136 -12.88 14.74 11.66
C ARG A 136 -12.94 16.22 11.27
N ALA A 137 -13.43 17.05 12.19
CA ALA A 137 -13.26 18.49 12.10
C ALA A 137 -11.76 18.82 12.30
N LEU A 138 -11.06 19.10 11.21
CA LEU A 138 -9.65 19.50 11.18
C LEU A 138 -9.56 21.04 11.09
N PRO A 139 -8.46 21.67 11.61
CA PRO A 139 -8.18 23.09 11.38
C PRO A 139 -8.19 23.44 9.89
N GLU A 140 -8.47 24.71 9.53
CA GLU A 140 -8.66 25.13 8.13
C GLU A 140 -7.51 24.77 7.18
N ASP A 141 -6.26 24.80 7.64
CA ASP A 141 -5.10 24.40 6.83
C ASP A 141 -5.05 22.87 6.59
N GLU A 142 -5.47 22.05 7.56
CA GLU A 142 -5.57 20.61 7.42
C GLU A 142 -6.77 20.22 6.54
N LEU A 143 -7.84 21.01 6.52
CA LEU A 143 -8.99 20.83 5.61
C LEU A 143 -8.59 21.02 4.14
N LEU A 144 -7.78 22.04 3.84
CA LEU A 144 -7.32 22.31 2.47
C LEU A 144 -6.39 21.18 1.96
N ASP A 145 -5.53 20.64 2.83
CA ASP A 145 -4.69 19.50 2.48
C ASP A 145 -5.52 18.21 2.33
N SER A 146 -6.53 18.01 3.17
CA SER A 146 -7.48 16.90 3.07
C SER A 146 -8.30 16.95 1.78
N GLU A 147 -8.79 18.13 1.36
CA GLU A 147 -9.52 18.30 0.10
C GLU A 147 -8.62 18.00 -1.12
N ARG A 148 -7.37 18.49 -1.11
CA ARG A 148 -6.38 18.21 -2.18
C ARG A 148 -6.05 16.73 -2.26
N ASP A 149 -5.83 16.08 -1.12
CA ASP A 149 -5.57 14.66 -1.05
C ASP A 149 -6.74 13.82 -1.55
N THR A 150 -7.95 14.24 -1.22
CA THR A 150 -9.19 13.64 -1.72
C THR A 150 -9.32 13.79 -3.23
N GLN A 151 -9.04 14.97 -3.79
CA GLN A 151 -9.08 15.22 -5.24
C GLN A 151 -8.02 14.38 -5.98
N ILE A 152 -6.80 14.30 -5.45
CA ILE A 152 -5.73 13.46 -6.00
C ILE A 152 -6.15 11.99 -5.99
N ALA A 153 -6.70 11.50 -4.86
CA ALA A 153 -7.18 10.13 -4.74
C ALA A 153 -8.29 9.81 -5.77
N ARG A 154 -9.25 10.72 -5.96
CA ARG A 154 -10.30 10.60 -6.98
C ARG A 154 -9.73 10.59 -8.40
N ALA A 155 -8.80 11.48 -8.70
CA ALA A 155 -8.14 11.54 -10.01
C ALA A 155 -7.37 10.25 -10.32
N ILE A 156 -6.67 9.68 -9.32
CA ILE A 156 -5.97 8.40 -9.45
C ILE A 156 -6.97 7.26 -9.64
N ALA A 157 -8.06 7.22 -8.86
CA ALA A 157 -9.10 6.20 -8.98
C ALA A 157 -9.79 6.20 -10.35
N ALA A 158 -9.90 7.38 -10.99
CA ALA A 158 -10.45 7.53 -12.32
C ALA A 158 -9.50 7.12 -13.46
N LEU A 159 -8.22 6.82 -13.18
CA LEU A 159 -7.30 6.32 -14.21
C LEU A 159 -7.66 4.89 -14.62
N PRO A 160 -7.51 4.54 -15.90
CA PRO A 160 -7.55 3.13 -16.32
C PRO A 160 -6.54 2.29 -15.53
N GLU A 161 -6.92 1.08 -15.11
CA GLU A 161 -6.13 0.16 -14.28
C GLU A 161 -4.67 0.04 -14.74
N LYS A 162 -4.44 -0.15 -16.04
CA LYS A 162 -3.10 -0.29 -16.63
C LYS A 162 -2.17 0.90 -16.42
N TYR A 163 -2.70 2.07 -16.06
CA TYR A 163 -1.95 3.29 -15.75
C TYR A 163 -1.99 3.61 -14.26
N ARG A 164 -3.10 3.32 -13.58
CA ARG A 164 -3.28 3.55 -12.13
C ARG A 164 -2.23 2.83 -11.31
N ILE A 165 -2.06 1.53 -11.55
CA ILE A 165 -1.13 0.67 -10.79
C ILE A 165 0.31 1.21 -10.84
N PRO A 166 0.93 1.40 -12.03
CA PRO A 166 2.30 1.89 -12.09
C PRO A 166 2.46 3.31 -11.51
N ILE A 167 1.44 4.17 -11.55
CA ILE A 167 1.45 5.48 -10.89
C ILE A 167 1.48 5.32 -9.38
N ILE A 168 0.64 4.48 -8.79
CA ILE A 168 0.63 4.25 -7.35
C ILE A 168 1.98 3.68 -6.90
N LEU A 169 2.51 2.68 -7.58
CA LEU A 169 3.80 2.08 -7.24
C LEU A 169 4.96 3.07 -7.37
N ARG A 170 5.01 3.85 -8.46
CA ARG A 170 6.13 4.75 -8.73
C ARG A 170 6.04 6.05 -7.95
N ASP A 171 4.89 6.74 -8.02
CA ASP A 171 4.78 8.13 -7.58
C ASP A 171 4.31 8.25 -6.12
N ILE A 172 3.61 7.23 -5.58
CA ILE A 172 3.16 7.22 -4.19
C ILE A 172 4.04 6.32 -3.33
N GLN A 173 4.38 5.11 -3.80
CA GLN A 173 5.21 4.16 -3.04
C GLN A 173 6.71 4.36 -3.26
N GLY A 174 7.12 5.25 -4.17
CA GLY A 174 8.52 5.57 -4.44
C GLY A 174 9.34 4.45 -5.09
N ARG A 175 8.68 3.40 -5.65
CA ARG A 175 9.38 2.25 -6.26
C ARG A 175 10.18 2.67 -7.50
N SER A 176 11.32 2.01 -7.73
CA SER A 176 12.08 2.18 -8.97
C SER A 176 11.30 1.69 -10.21
N TYR A 177 11.71 2.07 -11.41
CA TYR A 177 11.08 1.55 -12.63
C TYR A 177 11.26 0.04 -12.76
N GLU A 178 12.40 -0.47 -12.31
CA GLU A 178 12.75 -1.88 -12.29
C GLU A 178 11.84 -2.66 -11.34
N GLU A 179 11.64 -2.15 -10.11
CA GLU A 179 10.70 -2.74 -9.15
C GLU A 179 9.27 -2.74 -9.65
N VAL A 180 8.81 -1.62 -10.26
CA VAL A 180 7.46 -1.56 -10.86
C VAL A 180 7.31 -2.54 -12.01
N SER A 181 8.35 -2.69 -12.83
CA SER A 181 8.42 -3.65 -13.93
C SER A 181 8.25 -5.09 -13.42
N GLU A 182 8.94 -5.43 -12.34
CA GLU A 182 8.88 -6.75 -11.70
C GLU A 182 7.52 -6.98 -11.03
N VAL A 183 7.01 -6.03 -10.26
CA VAL A 183 5.69 -6.14 -9.61
C VAL A 183 4.58 -6.38 -10.63
N MET A 184 4.65 -5.72 -11.79
CA MET A 184 3.62 -5.79 -12.82
C MET A 184 3.85 -6.88 -13.87
N ASP A 185 4.96 -7.59 -13.80
CA ASP A 185 5.39 -8.57 -14.81
C ASP A 185 5.39 -7.98 -16.22
N LEU A 186 6.08 -6.83 -16.38
CA LEU A 186 6.15 -6.07 -17.62
C LEU A 186 7.60 -5.77 -18.00
N GLY A 187 7.87 -5.62 -19.28
CA GLY A 187 9.15 -5.09 -19.74
C GLY A 187 9.35 -3.62 -19.30
N LEU A 188 10.59 -3.24 -18.96
CA LEU A 188 10.95 -1.89 -18.47
C LEU A 188 10.48 -0.76 -19.41
N GLY A 189 10.59 -0.93 -20.73
CA GLY A 189 10.11 0.04 -21.73
C GLY A 189 8.59 0.25 -21.64
N THR A 190 7.82 -0.84 -21.47
CA THR A 190 6.37 -0.79 -21.28
C THR A 190 6.01 -0.09 -19.98
N THR A 191 6.72 -0.38 -18.91
CA THR A 191 6.54 0.25 -17.58
C THR A 191 6.76 1.75 -17.68
N LYS A 192 7.89 2.21 -18.23
CA LYS A 192 8.19 3.62 -18.45
C LYS A 192 7.10 4.32 -19.26
N SER A 193 6.64 3.70 -20.36
CA SER A 193 5.60 4.27 -21.20
C SER A 193 4.24 4.36 -20.50
N ARG A 194 3.87 3.35 -19.69
CA ARG A 194 2.64 3.38 -18.89
C ARG A 194 2.67 4.47 -17.82
N ILE A 195 3.78 4.64 -17.11
CA ILE A 195 3.95 5.72 -16.12
C ILE A 195 3.85 7.08 -16.80
N SER A 196 4.54 7.29 -17.91
CA SER A 196 4.49 8.57 -18.65
C SER A 196 3.06 8.91 -19.09
N ARG A 197 2.35 7.96 -19.70
CA ARG A 197 0.94 8.16 -20.11
C ARG A 197 0.02 8.33 -18.92
N GLY A 198 0.24 7.58 -17.83
CA GLY A 198 -0.53 7.73 -16.60
C GLY A 198 -0.41 9.11 -15.99
N ARG A 199 0.81 9.69 -15.94
CA ARG A 199 1.05 11.06 -15.48
C ARG A 199 0.36 12.11 -16.37
N ALA A 200 0.37 11.91 -17.68
CA ALA A 200 -0.32 12.82 -18.61
C ALA A 200 -1.84 12.82 -18.34
N LEU A 201 -2.45 11.64 -18.24
CA LEU A 201 -3.88 11.51 -17.92
C LEU A 201 -4.22 12.04 -16.52
N LEU A 202 -3.35 11.80 -15.52
CA LEU A 202 -3.55 12.32 -14.17
C LEU A 202 -3.53 13.85 -14.16
N LYS A 203 -2.57 14.45 -14.87
CA LYS A 203 -2.50 15.91 -15.03
C LYS A 203 -3.76 16.49 -15.65
N GLU A 204 -4.29 15.87 -16.71
CA GLU A 204 -5.54 16.28 -17.37
C GLU A 204 -6.71 16.25 -16.37
N LYS A 205 -6.88 15.16 -15.64
CA LYS A 205 -7.93 15.02 -14.63
C LYS A 205 -7.80 16.02 -13.48
N LEU A 206 -6.59 16.27 -12.99
CA LEU A 206 -6.37 17.27 -11.94
C LEU A 206 -6.66 18.70 -12.42
N GLN A 207 -6.44 19.01 -13.71
CA GLN A 207 -6.83 20.29 -14.28
C GLN A 207 -8.35 20.49 -14.38
N GLU A 208 -9.12 19.43 -14.54
CA GLU A 208 -10.59 19.46 -14.51
C GLU A 208 -11.11 19.82 -13.11
N TYR A 209 -10.44 19.37 -12.03
CA TYR A 209 -10.82 19.67 -10.64
C TYR A 209 -10.39 21.09 -10.17
N LEU A 210 -9.42 21.71 -10.86
CA LEU A 210 -8.91 23.06 -10.51
C LEU A 210 -9.62 24.20 -11.25
N ARG A 211 -10.61 23.88 -12.08
CA ARG A 211 -11.46 24.85 -12.78
C ARG A 211 -12.78 25.06 -12.06
#